data_063a8b525793946d165aadd68930cc2f
#
_entry.id   063a8b525793946d165aadd68930cc2f
#
_cell.length_a   1.000
_cell.length_b   1.000
_cell.length_c   1.000
_cell.angle_alpha   90.00
_cell.angle_beta   90.00
_cell.angle_gamma   90.00
#
_symmetry.space_group_name_H-M   'P 1'
#
loop_
_entity.id
_entity.type
_entity.pdbx_description
1 polymer ?
#
loop_
_entity_poly.entity_id
_entity_poly.type
_entity_poly.pdbx_seq_one_letter_code
_entity_poly.pdbx_strand_id
1 'polypeptide(L)'
;MLSQPSCPPAARGPQPTRRMAVAALLLGTAATAAWQWRSGWGQQGAETTTPPTVGDDVCVVAPPTPYDPASGKPLAAPRDVPADARCPVCGMYPARSRAWAGQVIFADGDAFFFDSPLSLMMYLGNVGHYTRGRTASAIVARYVTDMDSGAWVDAQQAV
;
A
#
# COMPACT_ATOMS: atom_id res chain seq x y z
N MET A 1 16.71 21.02 16.11
CA MET A 1 15.53 21.44 15.34
C MET A 1 15.85 21.20 13.87
N LEU A 2 15.47 20.07 13.32
CA LEU A 2 15.66 19.74 11.90
C LEU A 2 14.30 19.92 11.22
N SER A 3 14.23 20.89 10.33
CA SER A 3 13.04 21.21 9.54
C SER A 3 12.71 20.05 8.59
N GLN A 4 11.49 19.59 8.65
CA GLN A 4 10.94 18.61 7.68
C GLN A 4 10.79 19.28 6.31
N PRO A 5 11.13 18.60 5.21
CA PRO A 5 10.82 19.09 3.89
C PRO A 5 9.30 19.02 3.66
N SER A 6 8.71 20.19 3.47
CA SER A 6 7.31 20.33 3.09
C SER A 6 7.16 19.98 1.61
N CYS A 7 6.26 19.07 1.28
CA CYS A 7 5.84 18.85 -0.11
C CYS A 7 5.18 20.13 -0.66
N PRO A 8 5.54 20.61 -1.85
CA PRO A 8 4.90 21.77 -2.46
C PRO A 8 3.43 21.48 -2.82
N PRO A 9 2.52 22.47 -2.73
CA PRO A 9 1.13 22.29 -3.11
C PRO A 9 0.99 22.11 -4.62
N ALA A 10 0.19 21.14 -5.02
CA ALA A 10 -0.15 20.85 -6.42
C ALA A 10 -0.72 22.06 -7.14
N ALA A 11 -0.16 22.39 -8.32
CA ALA A 11 -0.65 23.45 -9.18
C ALA A 11 -2.02 23.07 -9.78
N ARG A 12 -3.04 23.87 -9.49
CA ARG A 12 -4.36 23.74 -10.11
C ARG A 12 -4.30 24.12 -11.59
N GLY A 13 -4.55 23.17 -12.46
CA GLY A 13 -4.76 23.42 -13.89
C GLY A 13 -5.99 24.27 -14.17
N PRO A 14 -6.04 24.96 -15.33
CA PRO A 14 -7.11 25.89 -15.69
C PRO A 14 -8.44 25.17 -15.88
N GLN A 15 -9.48 25.64 -15.19
CA GLN A 15 -10.85 25.15 -15.33
C GLN A 15 -11.48 25.71 -16.62
N PRO A 16 -12.14 24.88 -17.46
CA PRO A 16 -12.84 25.37 -18.62
C PRO A 16 -14.09 26.15 -18.20
N THR A 17 -14.16 27.39 -18.65
CA THR A 17 -15.29 28.31 -18.45
C THR A 17 -16.53 27.80 -19.19
N ARG A 18 -17.60 27.55 -18.42
CA ARG A 18 -18.97 27.40 -18.93
C ARG A 18 -19.46 28.71 -19.55
N ARG A 19 -19.31 28.87 -20.84
CA ARG A 19 -20.15 29.79 -21.62
C ARG A 19 -20.05 29.45 -23.10
N MET A 20 -21.21 29.29 -23.71
CA MET A 20 -21.54 29.12 -25.12
C MET A 20 -21.84 27.69 -25.57
N ALA A 21 -23.15 27.39 -25.55
CA ALA A 21 -23.86 26.81 -26.68
C ALA A 21 -25.36 26.68 -26.34
N VAL A 22 -26.05 27.78 -26.41
CA VAL A 22 -27.52 27.79 -26.61
C VAL A 22 -27.73 28.41 -27.96
N ALA A 23 -27.91 27.64 -28.99
CA ALA A 23 -28.63 27.93 -30.22
C ALA A 23 -28.40 26.84 -31.26
N ALA A 24 -29.29 25.85 -31.34
CA ALA A 24 -29.69 25.16 -32.56
C ALA A 24 -30.74 24.13 -32.20
N LEU A 25 -31.91 24.59 -31.85
CA LEU A 25 -33.11 23.80 -31.78
C LEU A 25 -33.88 23.96 -33.10
N LEU A 26 -34.45 22.83 -33.51
CA LEU A 26 -35.53 22.67 -34.48
C LEU A 26 -35.08 22.50 -35.94
N LEU A 27 -34.94 21.23 -36.34
CA LEU A 27 -35.54 20.64 -37.55
C LEU A 27 -34.90 19.22 -37.75
N GLY A 28 -35.67 18.16 -37.51
CA GLY A 28 -35.18 16.80 -37.79
C GLY A 28 -35.79 15.68 -36.95
N THR A 29 -37.02 15.80 -36.58
CA THR A 29 -37.77 14.70 -35.97
C THR A 29 -38.46 13.89 -37.09
N ALA A 30 -38.01 12.68 -37.35
CA ALA A 30 -38.86 11.58 -37.83
C ALA A 30 -38.16 10.36 -38.47
N ALA A 31 -36.85 10.17 -38.38
CA ALA A 31 -36.24 9.00 -39.07
C ALA A 31 -35.27 8.14 -38.22
N THR A 32 -35.12 8.39 -36.95
CA THR A 32 -34.08 7.68 -36.11
C THR A 32 -34.64 6.78 -35.03
N ALA A 33 -35.98 6.65 -34.92
CA ALA A 33 -36.59 5.82 -33.87
C ALA A 33 -36.57 4.30 -34.14
N ALA A 34 -36.32 3.86 -35.36
CA ALA A 34 -36.39 2.44 -35.72
C ALA A 34 -35.05 1.69 -35.68
N TRP A 35 -33.92 2.40 -35.53
CA TRP A 35 -32.58 1.78 -35.51
C TRP A 35 -32.02 1.57 -34.11
N GLN A 36 -32.56 2.22 -33.10
CA GLN A 36 -32.10 2.07 -31.70
C GLN A 36 -32.70 0.84 -31.00
N TRP A 37 -33.70 0.19 -31.53
CA TRP A 37 -34.29 -0.99 -30.91
C TRP A 37 -33.62 -2.31 -31.31
N ARG A 38 -32.70 -2.30 -32.23
CA ARG A 38 -32.04 -3.51 -32.74
C ARG A 38 -30.63 -3.71 -32.23
N SER A 39 -30.02 -2.76 -31.48
CA SER A 39 -28.70 -2.83 -30.90
C SER A 39 -28.70 -2.86 -29.38
N GLY A 40 -29.85 -3.09 -28.74
CA GLY A 40 -29.99 -3.07 -27.28
C GLY A 40 -29.67 -4.40 -26.55
N TRP A 41 -29.09 -5.38 -27.24
CA TRP A 41 -28.71 -6.64 -26.61
C TRP A 41 -27.26 -6.95 -26.94
N GLY A 42 -26.34 -6.58 -26.07
CA GLY A 42 -25.01 -7.12 -26.15
C GLY A 42 -23.85 -6.13 -26.05
N GLN A 43 -23.90 -5.19 -25.11
CA GLN A 43 -22.68 -4.59 -24.58
C GLN A 43 -22.88 -4.37 -23.09
N GLN A 44 -22.84 -5.47 -22.34
CA GLN A 44 -22.25 -5.38 -21.02
C GLN A 44 -20.80 -4.98 -21.29
N GLY A 45 -20.53 -3.68 -21.22
CA GLY A 45 -19.19 -3.16 -21.19
C GLY A 45 -18.46 -3.89 -20.07
N ALA A 46 -17.49 -4.72 -20.42
CA ALA A 46 -16.44 -5.04 -19.49
C ALA A 46 -15.90 -3.68 -19.05
N GLU A 47 -16.29 -3.25 -17.87
CA GLU A 47 -15.56 -2.21 -17.18
C GLU A 47 -14.14 -2.75 -17.04
N THR A 48 -13.32 -2.38 -17.99
CA THR A 48 -11.89 -2.47 -17.83
C THR A 48 -11.60 -1.56 -16.64
N THR A 49 -11.62 -2.15 -15.45
CA THR A 49 -11.13 -1.48 -14.25
C THR A 49 -9.65 -1.25 -14.54
N THR A 50 -9.35 -0.13 -15.19
CA THR A 50 -7.98 0.37 -15.28
C THR A 50 -7.52 0.47 -13.85
N PRO A 51 -6.48 -0.29 -13.44
CA PRO A 51 -5.96 -0.15 -12.10
C PRO A 51 -5.67 1.34 -11.90
N PRO A 52 -6.02 1.92 -10.74
CA PRO A 52 -5.79 3.34 -10.51
C PRO A 52 -4.31 3.60 -10.81
N THR A 53 -4.05 4.48 -11.77
CA THR A 53 -2.70 5.00 -12.01
C THR A 53 -2.28 5.67 -10.72
N VAL A 54 -1.37 5.01 -9.99
CA VAL A 54 -0.72 5.56 -8.81
C VAL A 54 0.05 6.78 -9.32
N GLY A 55 -0.38 7.98 -8.94
CA GLY A 55 0.36 9.20 -9.27
C GLY A 55 1.77 9.14 -8.67
N ASP A 56 2.74 9.77 -9.30
CA ASP A 56 4.15 9.79 -8.88
C ASP A 56 4.38 10.35 -7.46
N ASP A 57 3.37 10.96 -6.86
CA ASP A 57 3.36 11.56 -5.52
C ASP A 57 2.78 10.64 -4.43
N VAL A 58 2.42 9.41 -4.75
CA VAL A 58 2.01 8.44 -3.74
C VAL A 58 3.25 7.90 -3.06
N CYS A 59 3.47 8.29 -1.81
CA CYS A 59 4.42 7.61 -0.94
C CYS A 59 4.06 6.12 -0.95
N VAL A 60 4.94 5.29 -1.51
CA VAL A 60 4.73 3.84 -1.59
C VAL A 60 4.71 3.32 -0.17
N VAL A 61 3.51 3.12 0.35
CA VAL A 61 3.31 2.44 1.63
C VAL A 61 3.72 1.00 1.42
N ALA A 62 4.64 0.49 2.25
CA ALA A 62 5.03 -0.91 2.22
C ALA A 62 3.80 -1.78 2.52
N PRO A 63 3.37 -2.65 1.59
CA PRO A 63 2.23 -3.52 1.86
C PRO A 63 2.60 -4.55 2.93
N PRO A 64 1.64 -4.97 3.78
CA PRO A 64 1.87 -6.08 4.69
C PRO A 64 2.04 -7.39 3.91
N THR A 65 2.80 -8.32 4.50
CA THR A 65 2.83 -9.71 4.03
C THR A 65 1.80 -10.49 4.84
N PRO A 66 0.71 -10.95 4.21
CA PRO A 66 -0.36 -11.65 4.93
C PRO A 66 0.11 -13.01 5.45
N TYR A 67 -0.59 -13.52 6.46
CA TYR A 67 -0.38 -14.87 6.95
C TYR A 67 -0.85 -15.90 5.92
N ASP A 68 -0.01 -16.89 5.68
CA ASP A 68 -0.35 -18.07 4.85
C ASP A 68 -0.62 -19.28 5.74
N PRO A 69 -1.89 -19.70 5.91
CA PRO A 69 -2.23 -20.89 6.68
C PRO A 69 -1.64 -22.18 6.10
N ALA A 70 -1.36 -22.23 4.79
CA ALA A 70 -0.78 -23.39 4.13
C ALA A 70 0.70 -23.60 4.50
N SER A 71 1.35 -22.58 5.08
CA SER A 71 2.74 -22.69 5.58
C SER A 71 2.92 -23.68 6.72
N GLY A 72 1.84 -24.07 7.41
CA GLY A 72 1.87 -24.93 8.60
C GLY A 72 2.55 -24.30 9.82
N LYS A 73 3.01 -23.06 9.75
CA LYS A 73 3.63 -22.34 10.87
C LYS A 73 2.56 -21.64 11.72
N PRO A 74 2.78 -21.50 13.04
CA PRO A 74 1.92 -20.65 13.88
C PRO A 74 1.85 -19.21 13.36
N LEU A 75 0.71 -18.54 13.57
CA LEU A 75 0.48 -17.17 13.11
C LEU A 75 1.58 -16.21 13.57
N ALA A 76 2.03 -16.33 14.81
CA ALA A 76 3.06 -15.47 15.40
C ALA A 76 4.50 -15.93 15.10
N ALA A 77 4.69 -17.05 14.38
CA ALA A 77 6.03 -17.54 14.07
C ALA A 77 6.77 -16.59 13.10
N PRO A 78 8.11 -16.47 13.25
CA PRO A 78 8.91 -15.65 12.35
C PRO A 78 8.85 -16.20 10.92
N ARG A 79 8.90 -15.30 9.95
CA ARG A 79 8.77 -15.60 8.52
C ARG A 79 10.03 -15.19 7.79
N ASP A 80 10.27 -15.87 6.67
CA ASP A 80 11.30 -15.44 5.73
C ASP A 80 10.95 -14.07 5.15
N VAL A 81 11.97 -13.26 4.93
CA VAL A 81 11.80 -11.93 4.34
C VAL A 81 11.52 -12.08 2.84
N PRO A 82 10.34 -11.68 2.34
CA PRO A 82 10.07 -11.68 0.91
C PRO A 82 11.04 -10.76 0.16
N ALA A 83 11.43 -11.16 -1.06
CA ALA A 83 12.39 -10.39 -1.86
C ALA A 83 11.90 -8.99 -2.23
N ASP A 84 10.59 -8.84 -2.35
CA ASP A 84 9.88 -7.61 -2.71
C ASP A 84 9.37 -6.82 -1.50
N ALA A 85 9.48 -7.36 -0.28
CA ALA A 85 9.09 -6.65 0.93
C ALA A 85 9.84 -5.33 1.07
N ARG A 86 9.12 -4.30 1.50
CA ARG A 86 9.67 -2.97 1.76
C ARG A 86 9.54 -2.60 3.22
N CYS A 87 10.55 -1.93 3.73
CA CYS A 87 10.52 -1.34 5.06
C CYS A 87 9.50 -0.19 5.11
N PRO A 88 8.51 -0.22 6.02
CA PRO A 88 7.49 0.83 6.09
C PRO A 88 8.03 2.19 6.58
N VAL A 89 9.26 2.23 7.11
CA VAL A 89 9.89 3.45 7.62
C VAL A 89 10.69 4.16 6.54
N CYS A 90 11.52 3.42 5.79
CA CYS A 90 12.49 4.00 4.87
C CYS A 90 12.33 3.52 3.41
N GLY A 91 11.44 2.57 3.13
CA GLY A 91 11.20 2.04 1.78
C GLY A 91 12.29 1.10 1.25
N MET A 92 13.34 0.82 2.03
CA MET A 92 14.43 -0.10 1.65
C MET A 92 13.92 -1.55 1.60
N TYR A 93 14.69 -2.42 0.94
CA TYR A 93 14.41 -3.85 0.83
C TYR A 93 15.13 -4.64 1.94
N PRO A 94 14.42 -5.13 2.98
CA PRO A 94 15.05 -5.86 4.08
C PRO A 94 15.75 -7.15 3.62
N ALA A 95 15.28 -7.78 2.55
CA ALA A 95 15.89 -8.96 1.97
C ALA A 95 17.35 -8.75 1.52
N ARG A 96 17.76 -7.50 1.24
CA ARG A 96 19.14 -7.16 0.86
C ARG A 96 20.09 -7.06 2.06
N SER A 97 19.54 -6.95 3.27
CA SER A 97 20.30 -6.76 4.51
C SER A 97 19.78 -7.69 5.61
N ARG A 98 19.63 -8.99 5.31
CA ARG A 98 19.01 -9.95 6.23
C ARG A 98 19.63 -10.01 7.61
N ALA A 99 20.94 -9.83 7.70
CA ALA A 99 21.64 -9.81 9.01
C ALA A 99 21.16 -8.69 9.94
N TRP A 100 20.59 -7.64 9.38
CA TRP A 100 20.05 -6.49 10.12
C TRP A 100 18.52 -6.46 10.14
N ALA A 101 17.87 -7.44 9.51
CA ALA A 101 16.43 -7.39 9.34
C ALA A 101 15.70 -7.57 10.67
N GLY A 102 14.59 -6.84 10.79
CA GLY A 102 13.58 -7.03 11.82
C GLY A 102 12.24 -7.35 11.23
N GLN A 103 11.32 -7.90 12.03
CA GLN A 103 9.93 -8.06 11.64
C GLN A 103 8.99 -7.86 12.82
N VAL A 104 7.77 -7.39 12.53
CA VAL A 104 6.65 -7.42 13.45
C VAL A 104 5.52 -8.23 12.84
N ILE A 105 4.77 -8.92 13.68
CA ILE A 105 3.59 -9.69 13.30
C ILE A 105 2.41 -9.16 14.10
N PHE A 106 1.33 -8.86 13.40
CA PHE A 106 0.09 -8.39 13.98
C PHE A 106 -0.89 -9.53 14.29
N ALA A 107 -1.86 -9.27 15.14
CA ALA A 107 -2.86 -10.25 15.56
C ALA A 107 -3.72 -10.81 14.41
N ASP A 108 -3.87 -10.06 13.31
CA ASP A 108 -4.52 -10.52 12.07
C ASP A 108 -3.62 -11.40 11.19
N GLY A 109 -2.36 -11.55 11.59
CA GLY A 109 -1.37 -12.33 10.87
C GLY A 109 -0.57 -11.56 9.82
N ASP A 110 -0.81 -10.29 9.63
CA ASP A 110 0.02 -9.46 8.76
C ASP A 110 1.42 -9.24 9.35
N ALA A 111 2.44 -9.36 8.51
CA ALA A 111 3.81 -9.10 8.88
C ALA A 111 4.38 -7.90 8.11
N PHE A 112 5.20 -7.11 8.80
CA PHE A 112 6.02 -6.06 8.22
C PHE A 112 7.49 -6.32 8.51
N PHE A 113 8.34 -6.02 7.53
CA PHE A 113 9.77 -6.27 7.60
C PHE A 113 10.55 -4.96 7.59
N PHE A 114 11.62 -4.91 8.33
CA PHE A 114 12.49 -3.74 8.51
C PHE A 114 13.90 -4.08 8.07
N ASP A 115 14.57 -3.10 7.46
CA ASP A 115 15.95 -3.22 6.96
C ASP A 115 16.99 -3.11 8.08
N SER A 116 16.59 -2.61 9.25
CA SER A 116 17.48 -2.40 10.38
C SER A 116 16.71 -2.36 11.71
N PRO A 117 17.41 -2.65 12.84
CA PRO A 117 16.84 -2.48 14.18
C PRO A 117 16.39 -1.04 14.46
N LEU A 118 17.10 -0.05 13.90
CA LEU A 118 16.72 1.35 14.04
C LEU A 118 15.34 1.62 13.43
N SER A 119 15.11 1.16 12.19
CA SER A 119 13.80 1.30 11.52
C SER A 119 12.70 0.59 12.30
N LEU A 120 12.99 -0.60 12.85
CA LEU A 120 12.05 -1.31 13.72
C LEU A 120 11.69 -0.47 14.96
N MET A 121 12.68 0.10 15.67
CA MET A 121 12.43 0.92 16.85
C MET A 121 11.64 2.19 16.52
N MET A 122 11.96 2.87 15.42
CA MET A 122 11.20 4.03 14.94
C MET A 122 9.73 3.66 14.67
N TYR A 123 9.50 2.52 14.04
CA TYR A 123 8.16 2.00 13.77
C TYR A 123 7.39 1.74 15.07
N LEU A 124 8.01 1.03 16.02
CA LEU A 124 7.38 0.70 17.30
C LEU A 124 7.04 1.95 18.12
N GLY A 125 7.82 3.01 17.99
CA GLY A 125 7.56 4.31 18.63
C GLY A 125 6.32 5.03 18.09
N ASN A 126 5.92 4.78 16.83
CA ASN A 126 4.75 5.42 16.24
C ASN A 126 4.15 4.59 15.10
N VAL A 127 3.56 3.44 15.42
CA VAL A 127 2.98 2.50 14.45
C VAL A 127 1.97 3.16 13.54
N GLY A 128 1.06 3.97 14.07
CA GLY A 128 -0.01 4.62 13.31
C GLY A 128 0.48 5.65 12.29
N HIS A 129 1.68 6.19 12.48
CA HIS A 129 2.32 7.11 11.53
C HIS A 129 2.76 6.38 10.25
N TYR A 130 3.38 5.21 10.41
CA TYR A 130 3.91 4.42 9.30
C TYR A 130 2.87 3.50 8.66
N THR A 131 1.89 3.05 9.46
CA THR A 131 0.85 2.13 9.00
C THR A 131 -0.50 2.57 9.53
N ARG A 132 -1.24 3.28 8.70
CA ARG A 132 -2.55 3.83 9.07
C ARG A 132 -3.50 2.73 9.53
N GLY A 133 -4.25 3.01 10.60
CA GLY A 133 -5.24 2.09 11.14
C GLY A 133 -4.68 0.97 12.02
N ARG A 134 -3.35 0.89 12.22
CA ARG A 134 -2.70 -0.08 13.11
C ARG A 134 -2.19 0.57 14.39
N THR A 135 -2.14 -0.21 15.46
CA THR A 135 -1.65 0.23 16.77
C THR A 135 -0.60 -0.74 17.30
N ALA A 136 0.29 -0.25 18.16
CA ALA A 136 1.32 -1.08 18.79
C ALA A 136 0.74 -2.23 19.63
N SER A 137 -0.46 -2.05 20.20
CA SER A 137 -1.15 -3.07 20.99
C SER A 137 -1.63 -4.27 20.17
N ALA A 138 -1.76 -4.11 18.84
CA ALA A 138 -2.14 -5.20 17.94
C ALA A 138 -0.94 -6.06 17.50
N ILE A 139 0.29 -5.71 17.88
CA ILE A 139 1.50 -6.48 17.58
C ILE A 139 1.59 -7.67 18.56
N VAL A 140 1.62 -8.89 18.02
CA VAL A 140 1.70 -10.14 18.79
C VAL A 140 3.10 -10.71 18.85
N ALA A 141 3.99 -10.36 17.91
CA ALA A 141 5.37 -10.82 17.91
C ALA A 141 6.32 -9.79 17.28
N ARG A 142 7.57 -9.77 17.75
CA ARG A 142 8.66 -8.91 17.26
C ARG A 142 9.92 -9.73 17.18
N TYR A 143 10.58 -9.72 16.03
CA TYR A 143 11.80 -10.48 15.83
C TYR A 143 12.89 -9.59 15.23
N VAL A 144 14.12 -9.90 15.60
CA VAL A 144 15.34 -9.37 14.98
C VAL A 144 16.22 -10.52 14.55
N THR A 145 17.10 -10.31 13.60
CA THR A 145 18.07 -11.32 13.18
C THR A 145 19.25 -11.30 14.15
N ASP A 146 19.57 -12.47 14.70
CA ASP A 146 20.83 -12.70 15.41
C ASP A 146 21.97 -12.68 14.38
N MET A 147 22.95 -11.83 14.60
CA MET A 147 24.04 -11.60 13.65
C MET A 147 24.99 -12.78 13.51
N ASP A 148 25.13 -13.58 14.57
CA ASP A 148 26.06 -14.71 14.60
C ASP A 148 25.46 -15.94 13.89
N SER A 149 24.20 -16.25 14.19
CA SER A 149 23.52 -17.42 13.64
C SER A 149 22.68 -17.15 12.39
N GLY A 150 22.30 -15.89 12.14
CA GLY A 150 21.34 -15.50 11.11
C GLY A 150 19.91 -15.95 11.42
N ALA A 151 19.64 -16.45 12.63
CA ALA A 151 18.32 -16.88 13.04
C ALA A 151 17.47 -15.72 13.54
N TRP A 152 16.14 -15.90 13.48
CA TRP A 152 15.22 -14.99 14.12
C TRP A 152 15.18 -15.21 15.61
N VAL A 153 15.37 -14.17 16.39
CA VAL A 153 15.23 -14.16 17.85
C VAL A 153 14.15 -13.14 18.25
N ASP A 154 13.46 -13.45 19.33
CA ASP A 154 12.49 -12.50 19.89
C ASP A 154 13.21 -11.22 20.30
N ALA A 155 12.74 -10.08 19.82
CA ALA A 155 13.37 -8.78 20.07
C ALA A 155 13.37 -8.38 21.57
N GLN A 156 12.51 -8.99 22.39
CA GLN A 156 12.50 -8.79 23.85
C GLN A 156 13.59 -9.60 24.56
N GLN A 157 14.12 -10.61 23.91
CA GLN A 157 15.19 -11.50 24.43
C GLN A 157 16.55 -11.22 23.79
N ALA A 158 16.58 -10.37 22.76
CA ALA A 158 17.82 -9.96 22.12
C ALA A 158 18.56 -8.97 23.05
N VAL A 159 19.73 -9.40 23.53
CA VAL A 159 20.60 -8.62 24.43
C VAL A 159 21.88 -8.29 23.69
#